data_98e6ade2e8f6b1d490fa658cfd79904d
#
_entry.id   98e6ade2e8f6b1d490fa658cfd79904d
#
_cell.length_a   1.000
_cell.length_b   1.000
_cell.length_c   1.000
_cell.angle_alpha   90.00
_cell.angle_beta   90.00
_cell.angle_gamma   90.00
#
_symmetry.space_group_name_H-M   'P 1'
#
loop_
_entity.id
_entity.type
_entity.pdbx_description
1 polymer ?
#
loop_
_entity_poly.entity_id
_entity_poly.type
_entity_poly.pdbx_seq_one_letter_code
_entity_poly.pdbx_strand_id
1 'polypeptide(L)'
;MFKRVLVTGGAGFIGSHLVDLLLREGVAVRVFDNLEPQVHGAIDQPPAYLSREAEFVRGDVRDREALRKALEGCDAVVHDAAMVGVGQSQYQVHRYVDVNVTGTAVLLDILVNEKTSVERMLVASSMSIYGEGLYRRPSDGAERVAVARPDEQMARGDFEVRDPDTGEALEAVPTPERKPLICTSVYAQSKKDQEEYCLIVGRAYRLPVVAARYFNVYGPRQALSNPYTGAAAIFSARIKNGNAPLIYEDGAQVRDFISVYDLVRAKWMLLRDARVENDVVNIGTGRPTPILELARTLCRLYGRPDLEPQVTKKFRSGDIRHCYADVSRLAALGFRPEWTLEDGLRDLVAWGEGQPATDGVAAAHAEMERRGLVKG
;
A
#
# COMPACT_ATOMS: atom_id res chain seq x y z
N MET A 1 16.71 18.79 12.02
CA MET A 1 15.80 18.91 10.83
C MET A 1 16.61 18.48 9.62
N PHE A 2 16.10 17.59 8.81
CA PHE A 2 16.79 17.09 7.63
C PHE A 2 16.97 18.20 6.59
N LYS A 3 18.13 18.24 5.96
CA LYS A 3 18.45 19.22 4.91
C LYS A 3 18.02 18.71 3.54
N ARG A 4 18.27 17.41 3.27
CA ARG A 4 17.91 16.76 2.00
C ARG A 4 17.44 15.32 2.25
N VAL A 5 16.27 14.98 1.72
CA VAL A 5 15.69 13.63 1.80
C VAL A 5 15.72 12.98 0.41
N LEU A 6 16.25 11.76 0.34
CA LEU A 6 16.06 10.89 -0.82
C LEU A 6 14.71 10.19 -0.72
N VAL A 7 13.87 10.32 -1.76
CA VAL A 7 12.60 9.58 -1.88
C VAL A 7 12.72 8.64 -3.08
N THR A 8 12.91 7.35 -2.82
CA THR A 8 12.84 6.33 -3.88
C THR A 8 11.38 6.04 -4.22
N GLY A 9 11.04 5.88 -5.50
CA GLY A 9 9.64 5.81 -5.92
C GLY A 9 8.92 7.17 -5.80
N GLY A 10 9.71 8.26 -5.78
CA GLY A 10 9.21 9.60 -5.48
C GLY A 10 8.40 10.24 -6.61
N ALA A 11 8.43 9.71 -7.84
CA ALA A 11 7.57 10.13 -8.93
C ALA A 11 6.19 9.43 -8.92
N GLY A 12 6.04 8.35 -8.13
CA GLY A 12 4.80 7.59 -7.99
C GLY A 12 3.72 8.31 -7.19
N PHE A 13 2.59 7.65 -7.03
CA PHE A 13 1.40 8.16 -6.33
C PHE A 13 1.75 8.73 -4.94
N ILE A 14 2.18 7.88 -4.01
CA ILE A 14 2.46 8.30 -2.62
C ILE A 14 3.70 9.19 -2.55
N GLY A 15 4.76 8.81 -3.27
CA GLY A 15 6.03 9.53 -3.25
C GLY A 15 5.90 10.99 -3.68
N SER A 16 5.13 11.28 -4.74
CA SER A 16 4.97 12.66 -5.24
C SER A 16 4.22 13.58 -4.27
N HIS A 17 3.24 13.06 -3.52
CA HIS A 17 2.59 13.83 -2.45
C HIS A 17 3.54 14.08 -1.26
N LEU A 18 4.40 13.12 -0.93
CA LEU A 18 5.42 13.33 0.08
C LEU A 18 6.44 14.37 -0.37
N VAL A 19 6.87 14.34 -1.63
CA VAL A 19 7.75 15.36 -2.23
C VAL A 19 7.15 16.75 -2.03
N ASP A 20 5.89 16.96 -2.40
CA ASP A 20 5.23 18.25 -2.22
C ASP A 20 5.18 18.69 -0.75
N LEU A 21 4.94 17.76 0.17
CA LEU A 21 4.93 18.07 1.61
C LEU A 21 6.33 18.48 2.08
N LEU A 22 7.36 17.71 1.74
CA LEU A 22 8.74 17.99 2.16
C LEU A 22 9.24 19.36 1.65
N LEU A 23 8.95 19.70 0.40
CA LEU A 23 9.30 20.99 -0.17
C LEU A 23 8.60 22.15 0.56
N ARG A 24 7.31 21.99 0.89
CA ARG A 24 6.58 23.00 1.71
C ARG A 24 7.14 23.16 3.12
N GLU A 25 7.71 22.10 3.67
CA GLU A 25 8.40 22.12 4.98
C GLU A 25 9.84 22.67 4.88
N GLY A 26 10.27 23.13 3.69
CA GLY A 26 11.61 23.69 3.46
C GLY A 26 12.73 22.66 3.38
N VAL A 27 12.40 21.39 3.13
CA VAL A 27 13.36 20.29 2.98
C VAL A 27 13.69 20.09 1.50
N ALA A 28 14.97 20.10 1.13
CA ALA A 28 15.37 19.73 -0.23
C ALA A 28 15.07 18.25 -0.48
N VAL A 29 14.54 17.95 -1.66
CA VAL A 29 14.14 16.58 -2.01
C VAL A 29 14.88 16.13 -3.26
N ARG A 30 15.48 14.93 -3.17
CA ARG A 30 15.91 14.18 -4.35
C ARG A 30 14.96 13.02 -4.58
N VAL A 31 14.38 12.95 -5.76
CA VAL A 31 13.53 11.87 -6.23
C VAL A 31 14.37 10.88 -7.02
N PHE A 32 14.29 9.59 -6.67
CA PHE A 32 14.91 8.51 -7.42
C PHE A 32 13.83 7.55 -7.90
N ASP A 33 13.61 7.49 -9.22
CA ASP A 33 12.50 6.72 -9.81
C ASP A 33 12.90 6.21 -11.21
N ASN A 34 12.50 4.98 -11.54
CA ASN A 34 12.76 4.41 -12.85
C ASN A 34 11.67 4.72 -13.89
N LEU A 35 10.58 5.34 -13.46
CA LEU A 35 9.37 5.63 -14.25
C LEU A 35 8.75 4.35 -14.81
N GLU A 36 8.48 3.38 -13.93
CA GLU A 36 7.88 2.08 -14.30
C GLU A 36 6.65 2.26 -15.20
N PRO A 37 6.66 1.69 -16.42
CA PRO A 37 5.59 1.91 -17.41
C PRO A 37 4.20 1.49 -16.95
N GLN A 38 4.09 0.49 -16.07
CA GLN A 38 2.80 0.07 -15.52
C GLN A 38 2.15 1.14 -14.63
N VAL A 39 2.96 2.06 -14.08
CA VAL A 39 2.52 3.16 -13.20
C VAL A 39 2.37 4.46 -13.98
N HIS A 40 3.36 4.79 -14.80
CA HIS A 40 3.48 6.10 -15.44
C HIS A 40 3.09 6.12 -16.92
N GLY A 41 2.87 4.93 -17.53
CA GLY A 41 2.85 4.81 -18.98
C GLY A 41 4.27 4.88 -19.58
N ALA A 42 4.35 4.90 -20.90
CA ALA A 42 5.63 4.98 -21.61
C ALA A 42 6.11 6.46 -21.67
N ILE A 43 6.67 6.95 -20.57
CA ILE A 43 7.26 8.29 -20.47
C ILE A 43 8.75 8.20 -20.16
N ASP A 44 9.52 9.18 -20.61
CA ASP A 44 10.96 9.32 -20.37
C ASP A 44 11.31 10.54 -19.51
N GLN A 45 10.34 11.39 -19.22
CA GLN A 45 10.43 12.55 -18.36
C GLN A 45 9.55 12.38 -17.12
N PRO A 46 9.85 13.03 -15.99
CA PRO A 46 9.02 12.96 -14.80
C PRO A 46 7.59 13.45 -15.10
N PRO A 47 6.57 12.84 -14.46
CA PRO A 47 5.17 13.24 -14.68
C PRO A 47 4.96 14.72 -14.35
N ALA A 48 4.04 15.36 -15.07
CA ALA A 48 3.78 16.80 -14.94
C ALA A 48 3.36 17.26 -13.53
N TYR A 49 2.83 16.34 -12.72
CA TYR A 49 2.45 16.62 -11.35
C TYR A 49 3.63 16.62 -10.36
N LEU A 50 4.80 16.11 -10.75
CA LEU A 50 5.98 16.15 -9.88
C LEU A 50 6.55 17.58 -9.84
N SER A 51 6.77 18.11 -8.63
CA SER A 51 7.32 19.46 -8.47
C SER A 51 8.70 19.58 -9.13
N ARG A 52 8.90 20.66 -9.88
CA ARG A 52 10.18 21.01 -10.53
C ARG A 52 11.24 21.49 -9.54
N GLU A 53 10.86 21.77 -8.30
CA GLU A 53 11.80 22.13 -7.23
C GLU A 53 12.53 20.90 -6.67
N ALA A 54 11.99 19.70 -6.89
CA ALA A 54 12.66 18.47 -6.53
C ALA A 54 13.73 18.10 -7.56
N GLU A 55 14.89 17.68 -7.08
CA GLU A 55 15.94 17.12 -7.94
C GLU A 55 15.49 15.71 -8.40
N PHE A 56 15.20 15.55 -9.68
CA PHE A 56 14.82 14.26 -10.24
C PHE A 56 16.04 13.51 -10.79
N VAL A 57 16.23 12.29 -10.33
CA VAL A 57 17.25 11.34 -10.80
C VAL A 57 16.54 10.09 -11.31
N ARG A 58 16.60 9.85 -12.62
CA ARG A 58 16.08 8.59 -13.20
C ARG A 58 17.01 7.45 -12.88
N GLY A 59 16.50 6.41 -12.23
CA GLY A 59 17.31 5.23 -11.91
C GLY A 59 16.47 4.12 -11.26
N ASP A 60 17.00 2.93 -11.29
CA ASP A 60 16.41 1.74 -10.70
C ASP A 60 17.08 1.41 -9.36
N VAL A 61 16.32 1.05 -8.34
CA VAL A 61 16.86 0.71 -7.01
C VAL A 61 17.79 -0.50 -7.02
N ARG A 62 17.76 -1.30 -8.09
CA ARG A 62 18.68 -2.43 -8.32
C ARG A 62 20.04 -1.98 -8.90
N ASP A 63 20.12 -0.78 -9.46
CA ASP A 63 21.36 -0.21 -9.94
C ASP A 63 22.13 0.44 -8.79
N ARG A 64 23.11 -0.32 -8.27
CA ARG A 64 23.94 0.10 -7.13
C ARG A 64 24.61 1.46 -7.35
N GLU A 65 25.20 1.66 -8.52
CA GLU A 65 25.98 2.87 -8.78
C GLU A 65 25.09 4.11 -8.93
N ALA A 66 23.94 3.97 -9.60
CA ALA A 66 22.94 5.04 -9.70
C ALA A 66 22.37 5.40 -8.33
N LEU A 67 22.01 4.37 -7.51
CA LEU A 67 21.46 4.58 -6.18
C LEU A 67 22.50 5.18 -5.22
N ARG A 68 23.76 4.74 -5.30
CA ARG A 68 24.88 5.31 -4.53
C ARG A 68 25.04 6.81 -4.79
N LYS A 69 25.03 7.21 -6.08
CA LYS A 69 25.09 8.64 -6.46
C LYS A 69 23.86 9.41 -5.97
N ALA A 70 22.70 8.80 -6.02
CA ALA A 70 21.47 9.43 -5.52
C ALA A 70 21.48 9.65 -4.00
N LEU A 71 22.22 8.86 -3.23
CA LEU A 71 22.38 9.01 -1.78
C LEU A 71 23.36 10.14 -1.39
N GLU A 72 24.22 10.61 -2.30
CA GLU A 72 25.23 11.63 -1.98
C GLU A 72 24.58 12.92 -1.46
N GLY A 73 24.98 13.34 -0.26
CA GLY A 73 24.50 14.55 0.40
C GLY A 73 23.05 14.50 0.87
N CYS A 74 22.43 13.30 0.94
CA CYS A 74 21.16 13.09 1.59
C CYS A 74 21.38 12.67 3.04
N ASP A 75 20.61 13.24 3.96
CA ASP A 75 20.68 12.94 5.40
C ASP A 75 19.51 12.06 5.91
N ALA A 76 18.50 11.83 5.06
CA ALA A 76 17.47 10.83 5.32
C ALA A 76 17.00 10.15 4.02
N VAL A 77 16.44 8.94 4.17
CA VAL A 77 15.86 8.16 3.08
C VAL A 77 14.42 7.79 3.39
N VAL A 78 13.52 8.02 2.44
CA VAL A 78 12.20 7.41 2.39
C VAL A 78 12.19 6.40 1.24
N HIS A 79 12.09 5.12 1.59
CA HIS A 79 12.13 4.03 0.63
C HIS A 79 10.72 3.54 0.30
N ASP A 80 10.12 4.16 -0.74
CA ASP A 80 8.77 3.82 -1.24
C ASP A 80 8.81 2.98 -2.53
N ALA A 81 9.96 2.91 -3.21
CA ALA A 81 10.10 2.16 -4.46
C ALA A 81 9.74 0.68 -4.26
N ALA A 82 8.71 0.22 -4.95
CA ALA A 82 8.29 -1.18 -4.94
C ALA A 82 7.32 -1.48 -6.09
N MET A 83 7.34 -2.73 -6.57
CA MET A 83 6.24 -3.28 -7.34
C MET A 83 5.06 -3.55 -6.42
N VAL A 84 3.85 -3.16 -6.84
CA VAL A 84 2.61 -3.26 -6.05
C VAL A 84 1.57 -4.08 -6.83
N GLY A 85 0.85 -4.96 -6.14
CA GLY A 85 -0.23 -5.76 -6.72
C GLY A 85 -0.23 -7.21 -6.24
N VAL A 86 -1.16 -7.55 -5.35
CA VAL A 86 -1.29 -8.89 -4.76
C VAL A 86 -1.48 -9.95 -5.83
N GLY A 87 -2.50 -9.80 -6.71
CA GLY A 87 -2.83 -10.80 -7.73
C GLY A 87 -1.70 -10.99 -8.75
N GLN A 88 -1.08 -9.91 -9.25
CA GLN A 88 0.00 -9.97 -10.22
C GLN A 88 1.25 -10.64 -9.64
N SER A 89 1.53 -10.43 -8.36
CA SER A 89 2.70 -11.00 -7.71
C SER A 89 2.71 -12.53 -7.71
N GLN A 90 1.55 -13.17 -7.76
CA GLN A 90 1.42 -14.62 -7.75
C GLN A 90 1.95 -15.30 -9.03
N TYR A 91 2.10 -14.54 -10.13
CA TYR A 91 2.63 -15.09 -11.40
C TYR A 91 3.81 -14.28 -11.98
N GLN A 92 4.17 -13.16 -11.38
CA GLN A 92 5.40 -12.42 -11.69
C GLN A 92 6.39 -12.46 -10.51
N VAL A 93 6.55 -13.62 -9.90
CA VAL A 93 7.32 -13.82 -8.64
C VAL A 93 8.69 -13.19 -8.71
N HIS A 94 9.48 -13.52 -9.75
CA HIS A 94 10.84 -12.99 -9.91
C HIS A 94 10.86 -11.45 -9.89
N ARG A 95 9.95 -10.79 -10.64
CA ARG A 95 9.89 -9.34 -10.75
C ARG A 95 9.65 -8.67 -9.39
N TYR A 96 8.74 -9.23 -8.58
CA TYR A 96 8.43 -8.68 -7.26
C TYR A 96 9.58 -8.87 -6.28
N VAL A 97 10.21 -10.04 -6.27
CA VAL A 97 11.37 -10.32 -5.42
C VAL A 97 12.56 -9.44 -5.85
N ASP A 98 12.84 -9.38 -7.14
CA ASP A 98 13.97 -8.62 -7.67
C ASP A 98 13.86 -7.11 -7.37
N VAL A 99 12.72 -6.49 -7.64
CA VAL A 99 12.53 -5.05 -7.36
C VAL A 99 12.44 -4.78 -5.85
N ASN A 100 11.55 -5.49 -5.14
CA ASN A 100 11.25 -5.16 -3.77
C ASN A 100 12.35 -5.63 -2.80
N VAL A 101 12.81 -6.86 -2.95
CA VAL A 101 13.78 -7.45 -2.02
C VAL A 101 15.21 -7.13 -2.43
N THR A 102 15.61 -7.41 -3.67
CA THR A 102 16.97 -7.11 -4.13
C THR A 102 17.23 -5.61 -4.15
N GLY A 103 16.27 -4.79 -4.64
CA GLY A 103 16.40 -3.33 -4.60
C GLY A 103 16.60 -2.77 -3.20
N THR A 104 15.87 -3.30 -2.20
CA THR A 104 16.08 -2.93 -0.80
C THR A 104 17.44 -3.40 -0.28
N ALA A 105 17.87 -4.62 -0.64
CA ALA A 105 19.18 -5.13 -0.24
C ALA A 105 20.33 -4.27 -0.79
N VAL A 106 20.23 -3.81 -2.05
CA VAL A 106 21.21 -2.89 -2.64
C VAL A 106 21.29 -1.58 -1.86
N LEU A 107 20.13 -0.99 -1.49
CA LEU A 107 20.11 0.23 -0.68
C LEU A 107 20.81 0.01 0.68
N LEU A 108 20.45 -1.06 1.38
CA LEU A 108 21.01 -1.38 2.69
C LEU A 108 22.52 -1.68 2.61
N ASP A 109 22.94 -2.39 1.56
CA ASP A 109 24.35 -2.71 1.34
C ASP A 109 25.21 -1.43 1.13
N ILE A 110 24.69 -0.41 0.44
CA ILE A 110 25.34 0.90 0.32
C ILE A 110 25.41 1.58 1.70
N LEU A 111 24.29 1.60 2.44
CA LEU A 111 24.20 2.30 3.73
C LEU A 111 25.16 1.72 4.79
N VAL A 112 25.49 0.43 4.72
CA VAL A 112 26.36 -0.23 5.72
C VAL A 112 27.82 -0.33 5.29
N ASN A 113 28.14 -0.34 3.99
CA ASN A 113 29.50 -0.58 3.50
C ASN A 113 30.17 0.69 2.98
N GLU A 114 29.43 1.79 2.79
CA GLU A 114 29.96 3.04 2.27
C GLU A 114 29.73 4.19 3.25
N LYS A 115 30.55 5.23 3.13
CA LYS A 115 30.38 6.45 3.93
C LYS A 115 29.23 7.26 3.37
N THR A 116 28.09 7.26 4.08
CA THR A 116 26.92 8.07 3.75
C THR A 116 26.65 9.12 4.85
N SER A 117 25.86 10.14 4.52
CA SER A 117 25.37 11.13 5.51
C SER A 117 23.99 10.76 6.04
N VAL A 118 23.46 9.58 5.70
CA VAL A 118 22.11 9.17 6.08
C VAL A 118 22.06 8.87 7.57
N GLU A 119 21.25 9.63 8.28
CA GLU A 119 21.07 9.53 9.75
C GLU A 119 19.76 8.80 10.11
N ARG A 120 18.82 8.65 9.16
CA ARG A 120 17.51 8.05 9.41
C ARG A 120 16.86 7.54 8.14
N MET A 121 16.06 6.48 8.28
CA MET A 121 15.33 5.87 7.18
C MET A 121 13.87 5.59 7.56
N LEU A 122 12.95 5.77 6.60
CA LEU A 122 11.59 5.25 6.65
C LEU A 122 11.40 4.30 5.48
N VAL A 123 10.91 3.09 5.75
CA VAL A 123 10.56 2.10 4.72
C VAL A 123 9.06 1.90 4.65
N ALA A 124 8.52 1.92 3.42
CA ALA A 124 7.13 1.57 3.17
C ALA A 124 6.92 0.07 3.35
N SER A 125 6.18 -0.30 4.37
CA SER A 125 5.62 -1.64 4.56
C SER A 125 4.13 -1.65 4.16
N SER A 126 3.40 -2.71 4.45
CA SER A 126 2.02 -2.89 3.99
C SER A 126 1.18 -3.68 4.99
N MET A 127 -0.11 -3.37 5.09
CA MET A 127 -1.06 -4.19 5.84
C MET A 127 -1.18 -5.62 5.29
N SER A 128 -0.82 -5.83 4.02
CA SER A 128 -0.91 -7.16 3.38
C SER A 128 -0.02 -8.21 4.06
N ILE A 129 1.04 -7.79 4.75
CA ILE A 129 1.93 -8.71 5.49
C ILE A 129 1.24 -9.40 6.67
N TYR A 130 0.15 -8.81 7.18
CA TYR A 130 -0.66 -9.45 8.22
C TYR A 130 -1.39 -10.70 7.73
N GLY A 131 -1.69 -10.79 6.41
CA GLY A 131 -2.71 -11.69 5.91
C GLY A 131 -4.08 -11.28 6.44
N GLU A 132 -4.87 -12.22 6.96
CA GLU A 132 -6.09 -11.85 7.68
C GLU A 132 -5.77 -10.92 8.86
N GLY A 133 -6.70 -10.02 9.19
CA GLY A 133 -6.59 -9.14 10.35
C GLY A 133 -6.59 -9.91 11.67
N LEU A 134 -6.73 -9.19 12.77
CA LEU A 134 -7.00 -9.80 14.07
C LEU A 134 -8.49 -10.03 14.21
N TYR A 135 -8.85 -11.14 14.86
CA TYR A 135 -10.23 -11.52 15.12
C TYR A 135 -10.47 -11.79 16.60
N ARG A 136 -11.72 -11.79 16.97
CA ARG A 136 -12.20 -12.17 18.29
C ARG A 136 -13.31 -13.22 18.14
N ARG A 137 -13.29 -14.24 18.98
CA ARG A 137 -14.38 -15.20 19.07
C ARG A 137 -15.53 -14.62 19.90
N PRO A 138 -16.76 -14.50 19.35
CA PRO A 138 -17.86 -13.87 20.06
C PRO A 138 -18.26 -14.56 21.37
N SER A 139 -18.18 -15.91 21.43
CA SER A 139 -18.64 -16.69 22.58
C SER A 139 -17.85 -16.46 23.87
N ASP A 140 -16.54 -16.11 23.80
CA ASP A 140 -15.67 -15.93 24.97
C ASP A 140 -14.80 -14.67 24.93
N GLY A 141 -14.87 -13.90 23.84
CA GLY A 141 -14.08 -12.69 23.65
C GLY A 141 -12.58 -12.92 23.35
N ALA A 142 -12.14 -14.17 23.18
CA ALA A 142 -10.74 -14.49 22.97
C ALA A 142 -10.23 -14.04 21.61
N GLU A 143 -9.05 -13.39 21.59
CA GLU A 143 -8.36 -13.03 20.34
C GLU A 143 -7.98 -14.29 19.56
N ARG A 144 -8.13 -14.22 18.23
CA ARG A 144 -7.80 -15.29 17.29
C ARG A 144 -6.95 -14.75 16.14
N VAL A 145 -5.84 -15.41 15.90
CA VAL A 145 -5.01 -15.22 14.71
C VAL A 145 -5.52 -16.17 13.63
N ALA A 146 -6.27 -15.62 12.69
CA ALA A 146 -6.84 -16.42 11.61
C ALA A 146 -5.79 -16.78 10.55
N VAL A 147 -5.99 -17.93 9.95
CA VAL A 147 -5.29 -18.41 8.76
C VAL A 147 -6.16 -18.19 7.51
N ALA A 148 -5.59 -18.47 6.34
CA ALA A 148 -6.36 -18.39 5.09
C ALA A 148 -7.61 -19.28 5.14
N ARG A 149 -8.72 -18.79 4.62
CA ARG A 149 -10.00 -19.53 4.52
C ARG A 149 -9.86 -20.69 3.52
N PRO A 150 -10.39 -21.88 3.80
CA PRO A 150 -10.40 -23.00 2.85
C PRO A 150 -11.20 -22.68 1.58
N ASP A 151 -10.70 -23.10 0.42
CA ASP A 151 -11.37 -22.88 -0.87
C ASP A 151 -12.76 -23.55 -0.91
N GLU A 152 -12.92 -24.73 -0.29
CA GLU A 152 -14.19 -25.44 -0.22
C GLU A 152 -15.25 -24.67 0.60
N GLN A 153 -14.83 -23.94 1.61
CA GLN A 153 -15.72 -23.07 2.39
C GLN A 153 -16.20 -21.90 1.50
N MET A 154 -15.29 -21.23 0.83
CA MET A 154 -15.60 -20.09 -0.04
C MET A 154 -16.44 -20.50 -1.25
N ALA A 155 -16.20 -21.67 -1.83
CA ALA A 155 -16.99 -22.22 -2.94
C ALA A 155 -18.46 -22.47 -2.58
N ARG A 156 -18.78 -22.67 -1.30
CA ARG A 156 -20.16 -22.76 -0.80
C ARG A 156 -20.81 -21.39 -0.51
N GLY A 157 -20.08 -20.29 -0.79
CA GLY A 157 -20.55 -18.93 -0.49
C GLY A 157 -20.41 -18.52 0.98
N ASP A 158 -19.68 -19.28 1.77
CA ASP A 158 -19.34 -18.93 3.15
C ASP A 158 -17.99 -18.22 3.17
N PHE A 159 -18.04 -16.91 3.19
CA PHE A 159 -16.83 -16.06 3.10
C PHE A 159 -16.31 -15.60 4.46
N GLU A 160 -16.99 -15.89 5.57
CA GLU A 160 -16.52 -15.45 6.88
C GLU A 160 -15.36 -16.28 7.41
N VAL A 161 -14.51 -15.64 8.20
CA VAL A 161 -13.43 -16.34 8.90
C VAL A 161 -14.04 -17.10 10.07
N ARG A 162 -13.73 -18.40 10.18
CA ARG A 162 -14.24 -19.27 11.23
C ARG A 162 -13.16 -19.72 12.17
N ASP A 163 -13.53 -19.86 13.44
CA ASP A 163 -12.68 -20.48 14.44
C ASP A 163 -12.48 -21.97 14.07
N PRO A 164 -11.25 -22.46 13.93
CA PRO A 164 -11.00 -23.84 13.49
C PRO A 164 -11.46 -24.90 14.51
N ASP A 165 -11.55 -24.54 15.79
CA ASP A 165 -11.89 -25.47 16.86
C ASP A 165 -13.41 -25.58 17.05
N THR A 166 -14.16 -24.48 16.87
CA THR A 166 -15.60 -24.42 17.15
C THR A 166 -16.47 -24.26 15.92
N GLY A 167 -15.92 -23.82 14.78
CA GLY A 167 -16.67 -23.48 13.57
C GLY A 167 -17.42 -22.15 13.67
N GLU A 168 -17.35 -21.43 14.80
CA GLU A 168 -18.02 -20.15 15.02
C GLU A 168 -17.43 -19.08 14.08
N ALA A 169 -18.28 -18.21 13.51
CA ALA A 169 -17.83 -17.07 12.74
C ALA A 169 -17.12 -16.07 13.66
N LEU A 170 -15.91 -15.65 13.28
CA LEU A 170 -15.11 -14.72 14.05
C LEU A 170 -15.45 -13.27 13.69
N GLU A 171 -15.41 -12.38 14.68
CA GLU A 171 -15.53 -10.94 14.49
C GLU A 171 -14.17 -10.30 14.25
N ALA A 172 -14.03 -9.51 13.17
CA ALA A 172 -12.83 -8.72 12.93
C ALA A 172 -12.70 -7.61 13.98
N VAL A 173 -11.48 -7.45 14.51
CA VAL A 173 -11.13 -6.38 15.45
C VAL A 173 -9.94 -5.59 14.90
N PRO A 174 -9.65 -4.36 15.43
CA PRO A 174 -8.49 -3.60 14.98
C PRO A 174 -7.19 -4.42 15.05
N THR A 175 -6.41 -4.41 13.99
CA THR A 175 -5.18 -5.21 13.85
C THR A 175 -3.98 -4.44 14.37
N PRO A 176 -3.42 -4.80 15.53
CA PRO A 176 -2.26 -4.12 16.11
C PRO A 176 -0.94 -4.60 15.47
N GLU A 177 0.12 -3.80 15.64
CA GLU A 177 1.46 -4.12 15.10
C GLU A 177 2.03 -5.43 15.64
N ARG A 178 1.63 -5.83 16.87
CA ARG A 178 2.04 -7.09 17.52
C ARG A 178 1.43 -8.36 16.91
N LYS A 179 0.42 -8.23 16.04
CA LYS A 179 -0.19 -9.41 15.42
C LYS A 179 0.83 -10.17 14.58
N PRO A 180 0.95 -11.51 14.70
CA PRO A 180 1.83 -12.33 13.86
C PRO A 180 1.58 -12.11 12.37
N LEU A 181 2.67 -12.05 11.59
CA LEU A 181 2.63 -11.82 10.15
C LEU A 181 2.48 -13.14 9.41
N ILE A 182 1.37 -13.30 8.68
CA ILE A 182 1.04 -14.51 7.90
C ILE A 182 0.79 -14.09 6.46
N CYS A 183 1.87 -13.96 5.68
CA CYS A 183 1.79 -13.53 4.29
C CYS A 183 1.07 -14.56 3.42
N THR A 184 0.10 -14.10 2.60
CA THR A 184 -0.68 -14.93 1.69
C THR A 184 -0.37 -14.69 0.21
N SER A 185 0.58 -13.79 -0.08
CA SER A 185 1.01 -13.48 -1.45
C SER A 185 2.50 -13.16 -1.52
N VAL A 186 3.08 -13.30 -2.73
CA VAL A 186 4.47 -12.94 -2.98
C VAL A 186 4.71 -11.45 -2.71
N TYR A 187 3.76 -10.58 -3.08
CA TYR A 187 3.83 -9.17 -2.73
C TYR A 187 3.92 -8.96 -1.21
N ALA A 188 3.03 -9.59 -0.46
CA ALA A 188 3.03 -9.49 1.00
C ALA A 188 4.37 -9.96 1.59
N GLN A 189 4.88 -11.11 1.12
CA GLN A 189 6.17 -11.63 1.58
C GLN A 189 7.30 -10.65 1.23
N SER A 190 7.35 -10.13 0.01
CA SER A 190 8.38 -9.16 -0.38
C SER A 190 8.36 -7.87 0.45
N LYS A 191 7.16 -7.42 0.85
CA LYS A 191 7.02 -6.25 1.75
C LYS A 191 7.44 -6.57 3.18
N LYS A 192 7.18 -7.79 3.66
CA LYS A 192 7.69 -8.27 4.95
C LYS A 192 9.21 -8.33 4.94
N ASP A 193 9.81 -8.88 3.89
CA ASP A 193 11.26 -8.95 3.75
C ASP A 193 11.90 -7.55 3.75
N GLN A 194 11.32 -6.58 3.02
CA GLN A 194 11.76 -5.18 3.06
C GLN A 194 11.74 -4.62 4.49
N GLU A 195 10.63 -4.80 5.21
CA GLU A 195 10.46 -4.36 6.58
C GLU A 195 11.52 -4.97 7.49
N GLU A 196 11.63 -6.30 7.50
CA GLU A 196 12.50 -7.03 8.42
C GLU A 196 13.99 -6.75 8.14
N TYR A 197 14.42 -6.71 6.88
CA TYR A 197 15.82 -6.39 6.55
C TYR A 197 16.20 -4.97 6.97
N CYS A 198 15.33 -3.99 6.73
CA CYS A 198 15.58 -2.62 7.16
C CYS A 198 15.69 -2.51 8.68
N LEU A 199 14.82 -3.18 9.42
CA LEU A 199 14.87 -3.19 10.90
C LEU A 199 16.06 -3.94 11.46
N ILE A 200 16.47 -5.07 10.84
CA ILE A 200 17.66 -5.83 11.23
C ILE A 200 18.93 -4.98 11.06
N VAL A 201 19.09 -4.39 9.88
CA VAL A 201 20.23 -3.52 9.56
C VAL A 201 20.22 -2.27 10.45
N GLY A 202 19.06 -1.65 10.63
CA GLY A 202 18.91 -0.49 11.51
C GLY A 202 19.44 -0.76 12.92
N ARG A 203 19.04 -1.88 13.51
CA ARG A 203 19.52 -2.29 14.85
C ARG A 203 21.01 -2.61 14.86
N ALA A 204 21.50 -3.34 13.85
CA ALA A 204 22.90 -3.78 13.79
C ALA A 204 23.88 -2.63 13.63
N TYR A 205 23.52 -1.63 12.83
CA TYR A 205 24.40 -0.50 12.48
C TYR A 205 24.01 0.82 13.17
N ARG A 206 23.04 0.80 14.07
CA ARG A 206 22.53 1.97 14.81
C ARG A 206 22.01 3.08 13.86
N LEU A 207 21.42 2.67 12.74
CA LEU A 207 20.68 3.55 11.85
C LEU A 207 19.21 3.52 12.28
N PRO A 208 18.62 4.62 12.75
CA PRO A 208 17.21 4.66 13.10
C PRO A 208 16.33 4.40 11.89
N VAL A 209 15.56 3.32 11.91
CA VAL A 209 14.62 2.93 10.86
C VAL A 209 13.19 2.93 11.40
N VAL A 210 12.27 3.49 10.65
CA VAL A 210 10.82 3.35 10.87
C VAL A 210 10.22 2.53 9.75
N ALA A 211 9.60 1.40 10.08
CA ALA A 211 8.81 0.64 9.13
C ALA A 211 7.34 1.05 9.25
N ALA A 212 6.80 1.64 8.19
CA ALA A 212 5.44 2.15 8.17
C ALA A 212 4.52 1.18 7.41
N ARG A 213 3.61 0.52 8.10
CA ARG A 213 2.62 -0.41 7.52
C ARG A 213 1.42 0.37 7.02
N TYR A 214 1.42 0.64 5.71
CA TYR A 214 0.31 1.37 5.09
C TYR A 214 -0.92 0.46 4.96
N PHE A 215 -2.07 0.99 5.37
CA PHE A 215 -3.35 0.40 5.02
C PHE A 215 -3.77 0.86 3.62
N ASN A 216 -5.03 0.79 3.24
CA ASN A 216 -5.44 1.05 1.85
C ASN A 216 -5.38 2.53 1.52
N VAL A 217 -4.29 2.97 0.91
CA VAL A 217 -4.10 4.38 0.52
C VAL A 217 -4.88 4.69 -0.75
N TYR A 218 -5.55 5.84 -0.77
CA TYR A 218 -6.27 6.34 -1.93
C TYR A 218 -6.07 7.86 -2.07
N GLY A 219 -6.26 8.38 -3.28
CA GLY A 219 -6.18 9.81 -3.57
C GLY A 219 -5.74 10.14 -4.99
N PRO A 220 -5.61 11.43 -5.32
CA PRO A 220 -5.10 11.90 -6.61
C PRO A 220 -3.74 11.31 -6.97
N ARG A 221 -3.40 11.30 -8.26
CA ARG A 221 -2.17 10.74 -8.85
C ARG A 221 -2.05 9.22 -8.77
N GLN A 222 -3.10 8.52 -8.33
CA GLN A 222 -3.14 7.07 -8.38
C GLN A 222 -3.31 6.59 -9.83
N ALA A 223 -2.53 5.59 -10.25
CA ALA A 223 -2.53 5.09 -11.64
C ALA A 223 -3.86 4.38 -11.97
N LEU A 224 -4.84 5.12 -12.54
CA LEU A 224 -6.19 4.62 -12.82
C LEU A 224 -6.18 3.47 -13.84
N SER A 225 -5.28 3.49 -14.81
CA SER A 225 -5.18 2.45 -15.84
C SER A 225 -4.44 1.18 -15.38
N ASN A 226 -3.93 1.15 -14.15
CA ASN A 226 -3.25 -0.04 -13.61
C ASN A 226 -4.27 -0.96 -12.91
N PRO A 227 -4.60 -2.15 -13.48
CA PRO A 227 -5.61 -3.04 -12.90
C PRO A 227 -5.15 -3.78 -11.64
N TYR A 228 -3.90 -3.57 -11.21
CA TYR A 228 -3.31 -4.18 -10.00
C TYR A 228 -3.04 -3.18 -8.87
N THR A 229 -3.56 -1.97 -9.01
CA THR A 229 -3.49 -0.91 -8.00
C THR A 229 -4.57 -1.07 -6.92
N GLY A 230 -4.80 -0.04 -6.10
CA GLY A 230 -5.82 -0.08 -5.03
C GLY A 230 -7.26 -0.05 -5.55
N ALA A 231 -8.20 -0.62 -4.79
CA ALA A 231 -9.60 -0.78 -5.16
C ALA A 231 -10.27 0.55 -5.61
N ALA A 232 -9.97 1.67 -4.94
CA ALA A 232 -10.55 2.96 -5.30
C ALA A 232 -10.20 3.38 -6.75
N ALA A 233 -8.95 3.21 -7.18
CA ALA A 233 -8.54 3.52 -8.54
C ALA A 233 -9.10 2.54 -9.57
N ILE A 234 -9.14 1.25 -9.24
CA ILE A 234 -9.74 0.20 -10.09
C ILE A 234 -11.22 0.50 -10.35
N PHE A 235 -11.98 0.81 -9.30
CA PHE A 235 -13.39 1.15 -9.43
C PHE A 235 -13.58 2.47 -10.20
N SER A 236 -12.75 3.48 -9.94
CA SER A 236 -12.77 4.74 -10.69
C SER A 236 -12.55 4.52 -12.19
N ALA A 237 -11.57 3.69 -12.59
CA ALA A 237 -11.34 3.36 -14.00
C ALA A 237 -12.56 2.68 -14.63
N ARG A 238 -13.17 1.71 -13.96
CA ARG A 238 -14.38 1.05 -14.47
C ARG A 238 -15.54 2.02 -14.67
N ILE A 239 -15.86 2.82 -13.65
CA ILE A 239 -16.97 3.79 -13.68
C ILE A 239 -16.75 4.80 -14.80
N LYS A 240 -15.54 5.33 -14.98
CA LYS A 240 -15.19 6.24 -16.08
C LYS A 240 -15.40 5.63 -17.47
N ASN A 241 -15.24 4.32 -17.61
CA ASN A 241 -15.50 3.58 -18.84
C ASN A 241 -16.96 3.09 -18.96
N GLY A 242 -17.86 3.54 -18.09
CA GLY A 242 -19.28 3.16 -18.12
C GLY A 242 -19.54 1.75 -17.58
N ASN A 243 -18.57 1.13 -16.94
CA ASN A 243 -18.65 -0.23 -16.40
C ASN A 243 -18.90 -0.22 -14.90
N ALA A 244 -19.79 -1.09 -14.42
CA ALA A 244 -20.03 -1.26 -12.99
C ALA A 244 -18.78 -1.84 -12.29
N PRO A 245 -18.43 -1.41 -11.06
CA PRO A 245 -17.41 -2.04 -10.26
C PRO A 245 -17.64 -3.54 -10.09
N LEU A 246 -16.59 -4.36 -10.25
CA LEU A 246 -16.64 -5.80 -9.98
C LEU A 246 -16.21 -6.08 -8.55
N ILE A 247 -17.07 -6.75 -7.81
CA ILE A 247 -16.86 -7.08 -6.40
C ILE A 247 -16.70 -8.60 -6.27
N TYR A 248 -15.57 -9.02 -5.74
CA TYR A 248 -15.35 -10.42 -5.38
C TYR A 248 -16.11 -10.78 -4.09
N GLU A 249 -16.30 -12.08 -3.87
CA GLU A 249 -17.06 -12.61 -2.74
C GLU A 249 -18.47 -12.01 -2.69
N ASP A 250 -18.87 -11.49 -1.54
CA ASP A 250 -20.18 -10.86 -1.28
C ASP A 250 -20.09 -9.31 -1.11
N GLY A 251 -18.87 -8.75 -1.16
CA GLY A 251 -18.65 -7.32 -0.98
C GLY A 251 -18.56 -6.84 0.47
N ALA A 252 -18.73 -7.73 1.44
CA ALA A 252 -18.63 -7.39 2.86
C ALA A 252 -17.16 -7.39 3.39
N GLN A 253 -16.18 -7.68 2.53
CA GLN A 253 -14.76 -7.57 2.90
C GLN A 253 -14.45 -6.17 3.42
N VAL A 254 -13.82 -6.09 4.58
CA VAL A 254 -13.51 -4.82 5.24
C VAL A 254 -12.04 -4.43 5.03
N ARG A 255 -11.83 -3.16 4.70
CA ARG A 255 -10.52 -2.51 4.65
C ARG A 255 -10.55 -1.19 5.40
N ASP A 256 -9.36 -0.69 5.71
CA ASP A 256 -9.13 0.65 6.27
C ASP A 256 -8.56 1.53 5.16
N PHE A 257 -9.31 2.55 4.77
CA PHE A 257 -8.94 3.48 3.70
C PHE A 257 -8.42 4.79 4.29
N ILE A 258 -7.18 5.14 3.95
CA ILE A 258 -6.54 6.38 4.37
C ILE A 258 -6.23 7.28 3.17
N SER A 259 -6.56 8.58 3.29
CA SER A 259 -6.18 9.57 2.30
C SER A 259 -4.66 9.67 2.18
N VAL A 260 -4.16 9.82 0.94
CA VAL A 260 -2.73 10.04 0.69
C VAL A 260 -2.19 11.25 1.43
N TYR A 261 -3.00 12.28 1.64
CA TYR A 261 -2.61 13.47 2.39
C TYR A 261 -2.34 13.17 3.86
N ASP A 262 -3.19 12.40 4.50
CA ASP A 262 -2.96 11.94 5.88
C ASP A 262 -1.78 10.97 5.97
N LEU A 263 -1.65 10.08 4.97
CA LEU A 263 -0.51 9.16 4.93
C LEU A 263 0.82 9.92 4.91
N VAL A 264 0.99 10.91 4.02
CA VAL A 264 2.28 11.62 3.90
C VAL A 264 2.55 12.52 5.12
N ARG A 265 1.52 13.07 5.76
CA ARG A 265 1.64 13.76 7.06
C ARG A 265 2.15 12.81 8.15
N ALA A 266 1.58 11.61 8.24
CA ALA A 266 2.02 10.59 9.19
C ALA A 266 3.48 10.17 8.91
N LYS A 267 3.83 9.91 7.65
CA LYS A 267 5.21 9.58 7.24
C LYS A 267 6.20 10.66 7.66
N TRP A 268 5.90 11.92 7.39
CA TRP A 268 6.77 13.04 7.76
C TRP A 268 6.91 13.18 9.27
N MET A 269 5.83 13.02 10.01
CA MET A 269 5.87 12.99 11.47
C MET A 269 6.77 11.86 11.97
N LEU A 270 6.56 10.63 11.48
CA LEU A 270 7.31 9.44 11.90
C LEU A 270 8.80 9.52 11.52
N LEU A 271 9.13 10.08 10.35
CA LEU A 271 10.53 10.25 9.94
C LEU A 271 11.29 11.17 10.90
N ARG A 272 10.63 12.09 11.58
CA ARG A 272 11.24 13.03 12.53
C ARG A 272 11.16 12.62 13.99
N ASP A 273 10.34 11.62 14.31
CA ASP A 273 10.03 11.27 15.69
C ASP A 273 11.04 10.27 16.27
N ALA A 274 11.92 10.74 17.14
CA ALA A 274 12.93 9.92 17.80
C ALA A 274 12.34 8.83 18.73
N ARG A 275 11.05 8.91 19.07
CA ARG A 275 10.38 7.86 19.88
C ARG A 275 10.13 6.56 19.10
N VAL A 276 10.28 6.59 17.77
CA VAL A 276 10.11 5.44 16.91
C VAL A 276 11.43 5.12 16.23
N GLU A 277 12.19 4.18 16.78
CA GLU A 277 13.48 3.75 16.24
C GLU A 277 13.52 2.22 16.13
N ASN A 278 13.85 1.75 14.93
CA ASN A 278 13.95 0.33 14.60
C ASN A 278 12.68 -0.45 14.98
N ASP A 279 11.53 0.13 14.62
CA ASP A 279 10.23 -0.36 15.01
C ASP A 279 9.18 -0.09 13.93
N VAL A 280 7.98 -0.63 14.11
CA VAL A 280 6.88 -0.62 13.15
C VAL A 280 5.73 0.27 13.63
N VAL A 281 5.02 0.93 12.70
CA VAL A 281 3.82 1.71 13.01
C VAL A 281 2.78 1.49 11.91
N ASN A 282 1.55 1.16 12.31
CA ASN A 282 0.40 1.15 11.41
C ASN A 282 0.01 2.57 11.01
N ILE A 283 -0.16 2.81 9.70
CA ILE A 283 -0.73 4.06 9.20
C ILE A 283 -2.06 3.75 8.52
N GLY A 284 -3.14 4.05 9.22
CA GLY A 284 -4.53 3.85 8.84
C GLY A 284 -5.42 4.84 9.56
N THR A 285 -6.72 4.67 9.44
CA THR A 285 -7.74 5.49 10.12
C THR A 285 -8.38 4.78 11.33
N GLY A 286 -8.24 3.46 11.41
CA GLY A 286 -8.95 2.61 12.37
C GLY A 286 -10.43 2.42 12.03
N ARG A 287 -10.89 2.84 10.84
CA ARG A 287 -12.29 2.76 10.42
C ARG A 287 -12.49 1.62 9.43
N PRO A 288 -13.25 0.58 9.81
CA PRO A 288 -13.60 -0.51 8.90
C PRO A 288 -14.57 -0.03 7.83
N THR A 289 -14.23 -0.24 6.56
CA THR A 289 -15.08 0.12 5.41
C THR A 289 -15.29 -1.10 4.52
N PRO A 290 -16.55 -1.54 4.29
CA PRO A 290 -16.87 -2.61 3.33
C PRO A 290 -16.51 -2.21 1.89
N ILE A 291 -16.00 -3.14 1.11
CA ILE A 291 -15.64 -2.89 -0.31
C ILE A 291 -16.85 -2.47 -1.14
N LEU A 292 -18.02 -3.05 -0.87
CA LEU A 292 -19.26 -2.67 -1.56
C LEU A 292 -19.66 -1.21 -1.27
N GLU A 293 -19.46 -0.74 -0.04
CA GLU A 293 -19.72 0.67 0.34
C GLU A 293 -18.80 1.63 -0.40
N LEU A 294 -17.49 1.32 -0.49
CA LEU A 294 -16.55 2.09 -1.29
C LEU A 294 -17.01 2.20 -2.75
N ALA A 295 -17.41 1.08 -3.35
CA ALA A 295 -17.84 1.04 -4.75
C ALA A 295 -19.10 1.90 -4.99
N ARG A 296 -20.10 1.79 -4.13
CA ARG A 296 -21.33 2.61 -4.20
C ARG A 296 -21.04 4.09 -4.01
N THR A 297 -20.17 4.43 -3.08
CA THR A 297 -19.76 5.82 -2.85
C THR A 297 -19.09 6.40 -4.10
N LEU A 298 -18.20 5.67 -4.75
CA LEU A 298 -17.56 6.12 -5.99
C LEU A 298 -18.57 6.26 -7.13
N CYS A 299 -19.50 5.31 -7.33
CA CYS A 299 -20.56 5.45 -8.33
C CYS A 299 -21.37 6.74 -8.11
N ARG A 300 -21.75 7.04 -6.88
CA ARG A 300 -22.45 8.28 -6.52
C ARG A 300 -21.60 9.53 -6.81
N LEU A 301 -20.33 9.53 -6.43
CA LEU A 301 -19.43 10.68 -6.61
C LEU A 301 -19.11 10.96 -8.10
N TYR A 302 -19.05 9.93 -8.94
CA TYR A 302 -18.92 10.08 -10.40
C TYR A 302 -20.25 10.45 -11.09
N GLY A 303 -21.34 10.71 -10.34
CA GLY A 303 -22.64 11.00 -10.92
C GLY A 303 -23.26 9.81 -11.67
N ARG A 304 -22.87 8.59 -11.33
CA ARG A 304 -23.32 7.34 -11.96
C ARG A 304 -24.02 6.41 -10.95
N PRO A 305 -25.07 6.90 -10.24
CA PRO A 305 -25.82 6.05 -9.29
C PRO A 305 -26.57 4.90 -9.98
N ASP A 306 -26.67 4.95 -11.34
CA ASP A 306 -27.22 3.90 -12.19
C ASP A 306 -26.29 2.67 -12.30
N LEU A 307 -25.01 2.82 -12.01
CA LEU A 307 -24.06 1.71 -12.04
C LEU A 307 -24.05 0.97 -10.68
N GLU A 308 -24.94 -0.02 -10.52
CA GLU A 308 -24.91 -0.86 -9.33
C GLU A 308 -23.69 -1.82 -9.38
N PRO A 309 -22.85 -1.86 -8.34
CA PRO A 309 -21.70 -2.77 -8.27
C PRO A 309 -22.10 -4.23 -8.46
N GLN A 310 -21.35 -4.97 -9.28
CA GLN A 310 -21.62 -6.38 -9.59
C GLN A 310 -20.92 -7.30 -8.59
N VAL A 311 -21.67 -7.91 -7.69
CA VAL A 311 -21.18 -8.92 -6.75
C VAL A 311 -21.08 -10.26 -7.48
N THR A 312 -19.84 -10.74 -7.70
CA THR A 312 -19.57 -11.90 -8.56
C THR A 312 -19.67 -13.24 -7.83
N LYS A 313 -19.54 -13.25 -6.50
CA LYS A 313 -19.32 -14.42 -5.64
C LYS A 313 -18.06 -15.23 -5.95
N LYS A 314 -17.27 -14.83 -6.98
CA LYS A 314 -15.97 -15.40 -7.24
C LYS A 314 -14.98 -14.95 -6.15
N PHE A 315 -13.97 -15.76 -5.90
CA PHE A 315 -12.96 -15.47 -4.89
C PHE A 315 -11.56 -15.80 -5.37
N ARG A 316 -10.55 -15.27 -4.71
CA ARG A 316 -9.15 -15.59 -4.95
C ARG A 316 -8.59 -16.28 -3.70
N SER A 317 -7.91 -17.41 -3.89
CA SER A 317 -7.25 -18.08 -2.76
C SER A 317 -6.22 -17.14 -2.13
N GLY A 318 -6.27 -17.02 -0.79
CA GLY A 318 -5.38 -16.15 -0.03
C GLY A 318 -5.79 -14.67 0.02
N ASP A 319 -6.94 -14.29 -0.56
CA ASP A 319 -7.49 -12.96 -0.34
C ASP A 319 -7.89 -12.77 1.14
N ILE A 320 -7.62 -11.58 1.63
CA ILE A 320 -7.92 -11.17 3.01
C ILE A 320 -9.40 -10.84 3.12
N ARG A 321 -10.11 -11.45 4.08
CA ARG A 321 -11.52 -11.10 4.36
C ARG A 321 -11.61 -9.74 5.04
N HIS A 322 -11.00 -9.59 6.22
CA HIS A 322 -11.06 -8.35 6.98
C HIS A 322 -9.67 -7.98 7.50
N CYS A 323 -9.29 -6.72 7.30
CA CYS A 323 -8.13 -6.15 7.96
C CYS A 323 -8.27 -4.63 8.02
N TYR A 324 -8.30 -4.06 9.24
CA TYR A 324 -8.26 -2.64 9.50
C TYR A 324 -7.35 -2.34 10.69
N ALA A 325 -6.81 -1.12 10.76
CA ALA A 325 -5.72 -0.78 11.67
C ALA A 325 -6.19 -0.63 13.12
N ASP A 326 -5.39 -1.14 14.04
CA ASP A 326 -5.26 -0.50 15.34
C ASP A 326 -4.31 0.69 15.18
N VAL A 327 -4.83 1.89 15.41
CA VAL A 327 -4.08 3.15 15.29
C VAL A 327 -3.70 3.75 16.64
N SER A 328 -3.85 3.00 17.72
CA SER A 328 -3.59 3.47 19.09
C SER A 328 -2.16 3.97 19.24
N ARG A 329 -1.19 3.27 18.65
CA ARG A 329 0.21 3.67 18.66
C ARG A 329 0.44 4.99 17.91
N LEU A 330 -0.06 5.10 16.70
CA LEU A 330 0.04 6.31 15.88
C LEU A 330 -0.63 7.51 16.59
N ALA A 331 -1.78 7.25 17.23
CA ALA A 331 -2.49 8.24 18.02
C ALA A 331 -1.71 8.69 19.27
N ALA A 332 -1.02 7.78 19.96
CA ALA A 332 -0.17 8.09 21.11
C ALA A 332 1.06 8.94 20.72
N LEU A 333 1.53 8.81 19.47
CA LEU A 333 2.56 9.69 18.91
C LEU A 333 2.05 11.10 18.56
N GLY A 334 0.74 11.33 18.64
CA GLY A 334 0.11 12.63 18.41
C GLY A 334 -0.54 12.79 17.03
N PHE A 335 -0.58 11.76 16.20
CA PHE A 335 -1.22 11.85 14.89
C PHE A 335 -2.74 11.62 14.96
N ARG A 336 -3.47 12.36 14.13
CA ARG A 336 -4.90 12.16 13.87
C ARG A 336 -5.15 12.33 12.37
N PRO A 337 -5.88 11.41 11.72
CA PRO A 337 -6.37 11.62 10.36
C PRO A 337 -7.32 12.83 10.31
N GLU A 338 -7.20 13.65 9.29
CA GLU A 338 -8.04 14.85 9.08
C GLU A 338 -9.07 14.66 7.97
N TRP A 339 -8.78 13.76 7.02
CA TRP A 339 -9.63 13.52 5.87
C TRP A 339 -10.68 12.46 6.18
N THR A 340 -11.95 12.76 5.85
CA THR A 340 -12.98 11.73 5.79
C THR A 340 -12.80 10.90 4.51
N LEU A 341 -13.35 9.68 4.50
CA LEU A 341 -13.31 8.83 3.29
C LEU A 341 -13.99 9.55 2.11
N GLU A 342 -15.16 10.15 2.34
CA GLU A 342 -15.92 10.81 1.29
C GLU A 342 -15.20 12.04 0.71
N ASP A 343 -14.59 12.88 1.55
CA ASP A 343 -13.87 14.06 1.07
C ASP A 343 -12.65 13.67 0.24
N GLY A 344 -11.87 12.70 0.69
CA GLY A 344 -10.72 12.23 -0.05
C GLY A 344 -11.10 11.49 -1.35
N LEU A 345 -12.23 10.77 -1.38
CA LEU A 345 -12.75 10.16 -2.61
C LEU A 345 -13.27 11.23 -3.59
N ARG A 346 -13.88 12.30 -3.10
CA ARG A 346 -14.30 13.43 -3.92
C ARG A 346 -13.10 14.08 -4.63
N ASP A 347 -11.99 14.24 -3.91
CA ASP A 347 -10.75 14.78 -4.46
C ASP A 347 -10.11 13.81 -5.49
N LEU A 348 -10.12 12.51 -5.22
CA LEU A 348 -9.71 11.49 -6.19
C LEU A 348 -10.55 11.56 -7.47
N VAL A 349 -11.88 11.70 -7.35
CA VAL A 349 -12.81 11.79 -8.49
C VAL A 349 -12.53 13.05 -9.29
N ALA A 350 -12.45 14.22 -8.65
CA ALA A 350 -12.17 15.49 -9.29
C ALA A 350 -10.84 15.47 -10.08
N TRP A 351 -9.79 14.92 -9.48
CA TRP A 351 -8.52 14.71 -10.19
C TRP A 351 -8.68 13.72 -11.34
N GLY A 352 -9.38 12.63 -11.09
CA GLY A 352 -9.60 11.54 -12.05
C GLY A 352 -10.36 11.96 -13.31
N GLU A 353 -11.24 12.99 -13.24
CA GLU A 353 -11.98 13.47 -14.40
C GLU A 353 -11.07 13.89 -15.55
N GLY A 354 -9.97 14.56 -15.26
CA GLY A 354 -8.98 15.02 -16.23
C GLY A 354 -7.94 13.95 -16.65
N GLN A 355 -8.01 12.73 -16.12
CA GLN A 355 -7.00 11.69 -16.38
C GLN A 355 -7.52 10.64 -17.37
N PRO A 356 -6.66 10.13 -18.26
CA PRO A 356 -6.99 8.93 -19.01
C PRO A 356 -7.16 7.75 -18.05
N ALA A 357 -8.15 6.91 -18.28
CA ALA A 357 -8.38 5.71 -17.52
C ALA A 357 -8.79 4.58 -18.47
N THR A 358 -7.92 3.59 -18.64
CA THR A 358 -8.23 2.37 -19.38
C THR A 358 -8.75 1.32 -18.40
N ASP A 359 -9.91 0.74 -18.67
CA ASP A 359 -10.42 -0.39 -17.90
C ASP A 359 -9.69 -1.68 -18.31
N GLY A 360 -8.59 -1.97 -17.62
CA GLY A 360 -7.84 -3.22 -17.78
C GLY A 360 -8.35 -4.40 -16.95
N VAL A 361 -9.43 -4.19 -16.17
CA VAL A 361 -9.89 -5.17 -15.16
C VAL A 361 -10.33 -6.49 -15.79
N ALA A 362 -11.07 -6.45 -16.91
CA ALA A 362 -11.53 -7.67 -17.58
C ALA A 362 -10.35 -8.53 -18.07
N ALA A 363 -9.32 -7.91 -18.64
CA ALA A 363 -8.12 -8.63 -19.11
C ALA A 363 -7.32 -9.20 -17.94
N ALA A 364 -7.13 -8.43 -16.86
CA ALA A 364 -6.45 -8.89 -15.66
C ALA A 364 -7.21 -10.04 -14.95
N HIS A 365 -8.54 -9.95 -14.93
CA HIS A 365 -9.40 -11.01 -14.38
C HIS A 365 -9.27 -12.30 -15.20
N ALA A 366 -9.41 -12.23 -16.53
CA ALA A 366 -9.26 -13.38 -17.42
C ALA A 366 -7.87 -14.01 -17.30
N GLU A 367 -6.81 -13.23 -17.14
CA GLU A 367 -5.46 -13.77 -16.92
C GLU A 367 -5.37 -14.53 -15.60
N MET A 368 -5.94 -14.00 -14.51
CA MET A 368 -5.95 -14.70 -13.23
C MET A 368 -6.82 -15.96 -13.26
N GLU A 369 -7.95 -15.96 -13.98
CA GLU A 369 -8.78 -17.16 -14.19
C GLU A 369 -8.02 -18.26 -14.96
N ARG A 370 -7.35 -17.91 -16.07
CA ARG A 370 -6.53 -18.87 -16.84
C ARG A 370 -5.43 -19.51 -16.00
N ARG A 371 -4.96 -18.82 -14.97
CA ARG A 371 -3.93 -19.31 -14.04
C ARG A 371 -4.51 -20.04 -12.82
N GLY A 372 -5.83 -20.17 -12.72
CA GLY A 372 -6.50 -20.80 -11.58
C GLY A 372 -6.42 -20.01 -10.28
N LEU A 373 -6.11 -18.71 -10.38
CA LEU A 373 -6.03 -17.81 -9.20
C LEU A 373 -7.39 -17.24 -8.79
N VAL A 374 -8.37 -17.25 -9.69
CA VAL A 374 -9.77 -16.90 -9.43
C VAL A 374 -10.60 -18.15 -9.53
N LYS A 375 -11.50 -18.35 -8.58
CA LYS A 375 -12.35 -19.53 -8.42
C LYS A 375 -13.79 -19.12 -8.14
N GLY A 376 -14.75 -20.05 -8.30
CA GLY A 376 -16.16 -19.84 -8.05
C GLY A 376 -17.01 -19.62 -9.28
#